data_96294ac090518473bc9ba85163c5344e
#
_entry.id   96294ac090518473bc9ba85163c5344e
#
_cell.length_a   1.000
_cell.length_b   1.000
_cell.length_c   1.000
_cell.angle_alpha   90.00
_cell.angle_beta   90.00
_cell.angle_gamma   90.00
#
_symmetry.space_group_name_H-M   'P 1'
#
loop_
_entity.id
_entity.type
_entity.pdbx_description
1 polymer ?
#
loop_
_entity_poly.entity_id
_entity_poly.type
_entity_poly.pdbx_seq_one_letter_code
_entity_poly.pdbx_strand_id
1 'polypeptide(L)'
;MFLALRAAVESELAATLDRLGYPSADLGIERPPEGVDAMLASSAAFRLAEHAGAPPPDVAAEIADAFDVDACDYVARVEATGPYVNVVPNDRFFAETLSAAQSGEYGHLPDRDTDVVVEHTSANPTGPVHVGRARNPIIGDALASLLSYAGYDVEVHYYVNDAGRQIATFTWAYETFDEADLPAPDRDSPEYDLVRYYRKGTTFLEEGPEADVEAAEAEIQAILQGLEAGDEDVYERVSEVVDTVLGGMQETLSRLPAEFDEFVKETRFMRDGSTDEIAERLKETDQAVYEEDAWQLELDDWGIDKNLVFLRSDDTSLYTTRDLAHHEWKFDNYDRAVTVLGEDHKLQADQLDATLELLGNDTDRLGHVIYSYVNLPDGKMSTRRGTGVMLDDLLDEAIDRAREAVETRMDDRIRDDDL
;
A
#
# COMPACT_ATOMS: atom_id res chain seq x y z
N MET A 1 26.77 5.42 -5.10
CA MET A 1 28.00 5.00 -5.85
C MET A 1 27.66 4.28 -7.15
N PHE A 2 26.82 3.23 -7.16
CA PHE A 2 26.48 2.48 -8.40
C PHE A 2 25.92 3.38 -9.51
N LEU A 3 25.00 4.30 -9.21
CA LEU A 3 24.44 5.24 -10.18
C LEU A 3 25.52 6.20 -10.74
N ALA A 4 26.48 6.62 -9.89
CA ALA A 4 27.58 7.47 -10.35
C ALA A 4 28.50 6.71 -11.31
N LEU A 5 28.84 5.46 -11.00
CA LEU A 5 29.58 4.59 -11.91
C LEU A 5 28.82 4.42 -13.24
N ARG A 6 27.53 4.08 -13.16
CA ARG A 6 26.70 3.87 -14.35
C ARG A 6 26.62 5.13 -15.21
N ALA A 7 26.34 6.28 -14.63
CA ALA A 7 26.25 7.56 -15.35
C ALA A 7 27.58 7.92 -16.04
N ALA A 8 28.72 7.72 -15.36
CA ALA A 8 30.05 7.94 -15.94
C ALA A 8 30.30 7.01 -17.13
N VAL A 9 29.97 5.73 -16.99
CA VAL A 9 30.11 4.73 -18.07
C VAL A 9 29.17 5.04 -19.23
N GLU A 10 27.92 5.40 -19.00
CA GLU A 10 26.97 5.78 -20.03
C GLU A 10 27.48 7.00 -20.83
N SER A 11 27.96 8.01 -20.12
CA SER A 11 28.53 9.23 -20.74
C SER A 11 29.74 8.93 -21.61
N GLU A 12 30.71 8.16 -21.09
CA GLU A 12 31.93 7.87 -21.84
C GLU A 12 31.67 6.85 -22.98
N LEU A 13 30.80 5.87 -22.78
CA LEU A 13 30.42 4.94 -23.85
C LEU A 13 29.76 5.69 -25.01
N ALA A 14 28.84 6.61 -24.73
CA ALA A 14 28.22 7.48 -25.76
C ALA A 14 29.29 8.27 -26.52
N ALA A 15 30.21 8.93 -25.80
CA ALA A 15 31.31 9.67 -26.40
C ALA A 15 32.24 8.77 -27.22
N THR A 16 32.49 7.55 -26.77
CA THR A 16 33.28 6.54 -27.51
C THR A 16 32.60 6.14 -28.81
N LEU A 17 31.29 5.83 -28.75
CA LEU A 17 30.51 5.50 -29.96
C LEU A 17 30.51 6.66 -30.96
N ASP A 18 30.32 7.89 -30.50
CA ASP A 18 30.39 9.09 -31.35
C ASP A 18 31.76 9.27 -32.01
N ARG A 19 32.87 9.02 -31.27
CA ARG A 19 34.25 9.06 -31.83
C ARG A 19 34.46 8.01 -32.90
N LEU A 20 33.86 6.84 -32.74
CA LEU A 20 33.93 5.75 -33.70
C LEU A 20 32.95 5.92 -34.88
N GLY A 21 32.06 6.91 -34.83
CA GLY A 21 31.03 7.17 -35.83
C GLY A 21 29.84 6.24 -35.76
N TYR A 22 29.60 5.63 -34.58
CA TYR A 22 28.47 4.74 -34.32
C TYR A 22 27.28 5.48 -33.71
N PRO A 23 26.03 5.02 -33.95
CA PRO A 23 24.86 5.55 -33.26
C PRO A 23 24.94 5.30 -31.74
N SER A 24 24.74 6.36 -30.94
CA SER A 24 24.87 6.35 -29.47
C SER A 24 23.50 6.44 -28.74
N ALA A 25 22.37 6.36 -29.44
CA ALA A 25 21.04 6.51 -28.86
C ALA A 25 20.65 5.38 -27.89
N ASP A 26 21.18 4.16 -28.08
CA ASP A 26 20.96 3.03 -27.19
C ASP A 26 22.29 2.35 -26.86
N LEU A 27 22.72 2.51 -25.62
CA LEU A 27 24.01 2.00 -25.14
C LEU A 27 23.95 0.54 -24.70
N GLY A 28 22.77 -0.05 -24.56
CA GLY A 28 22.56 -1.43 -24.17
C GLY A 28 23.21 -1.80 -22.82
N ILE A 29 23.19 -0.87 -21.84
CA ILE A 29 23.78 -1.11 -20.52
C ILE A 29 22.89 -2.07 -19.75
N GLU A 30 23.51 -3.17 -19.29
CA GLU A 30 22.83 -4.23 -18.55
C GLU A 30 23.76 -4.85 -17.49
N ARG A 31 23.18 -5.71 -16.66
CA ARG A 31 23.97 -6.50 -15.70
C ARG A 31 24.73 -7.61 -16.45
N PRO A 32 26.03 -7.76 -16.19
CA PRO A 32 26.78 -8.85 -16.84
C PRO A 32 26.22 -10.22 -16.43
N PRO A 33 26.40 -11.25 -17.28
CA PRO A 33 26.05 -12.61 -16.95
C PRO A 33 26.77 -13.12 -15.69
N GLU A 34 26.14 -14.08 -15.01
CA GLU A 34 26.73 -14.70 -13.82
C GLU A 34 28.09 -15.32 -14.13
N GLY A 35 29.10 -15.06 -13.29
CA GLY A 35 30.48 -15.56 -13.47
C GLY A 35 31.38 -14.64 -14.28
N VAL A 36 30.88 -13.51 -14.80
CA VAL A 36 31.73 -12.48 -15.43
C VAL A 36 32.18 -11.48 -14.36
N ASP A 37 33.51 -11.25 -14.27
CA ASP A 37 34.12 -10.30 -13.34
C ASP A 37 33.94 -8.86 -13.88
N ALA A 38 32.70 -8.37 -13.87
CA ALA A 38 32.34 -7.01 -14.26
C ALA A 38 31.10 -6.53 -13.47
N MET A 39 30.94 -5.20 -13.37
CA MET A 39 29.79 -4.59 -12.70
C MET A 39 28.67 -4.18 -13.68
N LEU A 40 29.10 -3.74 -14.86
CA LEU A 40 28.21 -3.36 -15.97
C LEU A 40 28.67 -4.03 -17.26
N ALA A 41 27.75 -4.29 -18.14
CA ALA A 41 28.01 -4.75 -19.51
C ALA A 41 27.22 -3.91 -20.51
N SER A 42 27.77 -3.73 -21.71
CA SER A 42 27.04 -3.16 -22.83
C SER A 42 26.87 -4.21 -23.92
N SER A 43 25.65 -4.38 -24.40
CA SER A 43 25.28 -5.22 -25.52
C SER A 43 25.17 -4.42 -26.85
N ALA A 44 25.61 -3.17 -26.89
CA ALA A 44 25.53 -2.30 -28.06
C ALA A 44 26.16 -2.91 -29.34
N ALA A 45 27.25 -3.66 -29.20
CA ALA A 45 27.93 -4.27 -30.32
C ALA A 45 27.05 -5.19 -31.18
N PHE A 46 26.02 -5.83 -30.63
CA PHE A 46 25.06 -6.63 -31.41
C PHE A 46 24.32 -5.78 -32.44
N ARG A 47 23.84 -4.59 -32.02
CA ARG A 47 23.07 -3.67 -32.88
C ARG A 47 23.96 -2.90 -33.86
N LEU A 48 25.19 -2.63 -33.44
CA LEU A 48 26.17 -1.88 -34.24
C LEU A 48 26.86 -2.71 -35.31
N ALA A 49 26.82 -4.05 -35.20
CA ALA A 49 27.50 -4.95 -36.10
C ALA A 49 27.15 -4.75 -37.59
N GLU A 50 25.87 -4.52 -37.89
CA GLU A 50 25.41 -4.23 -39.27
C GLU A 50 25.93 -2.87 -39.76
N HIS A 51 25.92 -1.85 -38.89
CA HIS A 51 26.43 -0.51 -39.22
C HIS A 51 27.95 -0.54 -39.42
N ALA A 52 28.68 -1.28 -38.59
CA ALA A 52 30.13 -1.46 -38.66
C ALA A 52 30.57 -2.36 -39.85
N GLY A 53 29.66 -3.21 -40.34
CA GLY A 53 30.01 -4.23 -41.33
C GLY A 53 30.98 -5.29 -40.76
N ALA A 54 30.99 -5.49 -39.45
CA ALA A 54 31.88 -6.38 -38.73
C ALA A 54 31.13 -7.27 -37.74
N PRO A 55 31.67 -8.47 -37.37
CA PRO A 55 31.04 -9.31 -36.35
C PRO A 55 30.90 -8.61 -35.00
N PRO A 56 29.83 -8.86 -34.21
CA PRO A 56 29.64 -8.23 -32.90
C PRO A 56 30.84 -8.34 -31.95
N PRO A 57 31.58 -9.44 -31.85
CA PRO A 57 32.80 -9.51 -31.01
C PRO A 57 33.89 -8.53 -31.44
N ASP A 58 34.06 -8.30 -32.74
CA ASP A 58 35.09 -7.37 -33.25
C ASP A 58 34.69 -5.93 -32.97
N VAL A 59 33.39 -5.61 -33.08
CA VAL A 59 32.84 -4.30 -32.70
C VAL A 59 32.97 -4.06 -31.19
N ALA A 60 32.73 -5.08 -30.36
CA ALA A 60 32.89 -4.96 -28.90
C ALA A 60 34.36 -4.72 -28.56
N ALA A 61 35.29 -5.37 -29.22
CA ALA A 61 36.74 -5.15 -29.02
C ALA A 61 37.13 -3.70 -29.41
N GLU A 62 36.66 -3.21 -30.58
CA GLU A 62 36.93 -1.85 -31.03
C GLU A 62 36.38 -0.79 -30.02
N ILE A 63 35.17 -1.00 -29.49
CA ILE A 63 34.58 -0.12 -28.49
C ILE A 63 35.42 -0.17 -27.20
N ALA A 64 35.78 -1.35 -26.71
CA ALA A 64 36.55 -1.50 -25.49
C ALA A 64 37.95 -0.87 -25.59
N ASP A 65 38.64 -1.00 -26.75
CA ASP A 65 39.93 -0.40 -27.01
C ASP A 65 39.86 1.14 -27.12
N ALA A 66 38.75 1.68 -27.60
CA ALA A 66 38.52 3.11 -27.76
C ALA A 66 37.98 3.80 -26.53
N PHE A 67 37.53 3.04 -25.53
CA PHE A 67 36.96 3.59 -24.29
C PHE A 67 38.02 4.28 -23.44
N ASP A 68 37.79 5.52 -23.07
CA ASP A 68 38.70 6.29 -22.22
C ASP A 68 38.43 5.96 -20.73
N VAL A 69 39.20 5.02 -20.18
CA VAL A 69 39.09 4.62 -18.77
C VAL A 69 39.41 5.77 -17.83
N ASP A 70 40.35 6.66 -18.21
CA ASP A 70 40.77 7.77 -17.37
C ASP A 70 39.71 8.88 -17.26
N ALA A 71 38.71 8.88 -18.17
CA ALA A 71 37.53 9.76 -18.08
C ALA A 71 36.51 9.31 -17.03
N CYS A 72 36.68 8.13 -16.43
CA CYS A 72 35.74 7.52 -15.50
C CYS A 72 36.38 7.25 -14.14
N ASP A 73 36.06 8.05 -13.13
CA ASP A 73 36.63 7.98 -11.77
C ASP A 73 36.62 6.60 -11.11
N TYR A 74 35.64 5.75 -11.45
CA TYR A 74 35.35 4.48 -10.79
C TYR A 74 35.64 3.24 -11.63
N VAL A 75 36.18 3.39 -12.86
CA VAL A 75 36.50 2.30 -13.77
C VAL A 75 37.96 1.90 -13.64
N ALA A 76 38.26 0.62 -13.49
CA ALA A 76 39.62 0.08 -13.54
C ALA A 76 40.02 -0.33 -14.95
N ARG A 77 39.11 -0.98 -15.66
CA ARG A 77 39.32 -1.46 -17.01
C ARG A 77 38.02 -1.73 -17.75
N VAL A 78 38.12 -1.70 -19.05
CA VAL A 78 37.01 -2.11 -19.94
C VAL A 78 37.58 -3.22 -20.85
N GLU A 79 36.82 -4.30 -21.03
CA GLU A 79 37.24 -5.44 -21.79
C GLU A 79 36.11 -6.06 -22.61
N ALA A 80 36.38 -6.51 -23.80
CA ALA A 80 35.43 -7.25 -24.62
C ALA A 80 35.42 -8.73 -24.27
N THR A 81 34.26 -9.33 -24.03
CA THR A 81 34.07 -10.76 -23.90
C THR A 81 33.00 -11.22 -24.88
N GLY A 82 33.39 -11.80 -25.98
CA GLY A 82 32.47 -12.03 -27.10
C GLY A 82 31.86 -10.70 -27.57
N PRO A 83 30.55 -10.62 -27.70
CA PRO A 83 29.87 -9.38 -28.20
C PRO A 83 29.57 -8.33 -27.10
N TYR A 84 30.05 -8.56 -25.89
CA TYR A 84 29.81 -7.68 -24.75
C TYR A 84 31.03 -6.82 -24.41
N VAL A 85 30.79 -5.55 -24.11
CA VAL A 85 31.77 -4.64 -23.54
C VAL A 85 31.56 -4.62 -22.03
N ASN A 86 32.48 -5.19 -21.26
CA ASN A 86 32.38 -5.35 -19.82
C ASN A 86 33.20 -4.27 -19.09
N VAL A 87 32.60 -3.68 -18.07
CA VAL A 87 33.21 -2.62 -17.27
C VAL A 87 33.47 -3.13 -15.86
N VAL A 88 34.74 -3.08 -15.46
CA VAL A 88 35.22 -3.51 -14.15
C VAL A 88 35.52 -2.28 -13.30
N PRO A 89 34.91 -2.14 -12.10
CA PRO A 89 35.17 -1.01 -11.22
C PRO A 89 36.56 -1.12 -10.56
N ASN A 90 37.08 0.04 -10.12
CA ASN A 90 38.36 0.10 -9.42
C ASN A 90 38.18 0.05 -7.88
N ASP A 91 39.28 -0.03 -7.14
CA ASP A 91 39.30 -0.12 -5.69
C ASP A 91 38.66 1.11 -5.03
N ARG A 92 38.73 2.28 -5.66
CA ARG A 92 38.10 3.51 -5.17
C ARG A 92 36.58 3.38 -5.12
N PHE A 93 35.97 2.78 -6.16
CA PHE A 93 34.53 2.50 -6.18
C PHE A 93 34.11 1.68 -4.96
N PHE A 94 34.83 0.59 -4.66
CA PHE A 94 34.50 -0.27 -3.53
C PHE A 94 34.73 0.42 -2.19
N ALA A 95 35.83 1.16 -2.03
CA ALA A 95 36.13 1.87 -0.80
C ALA A 95 35.06 2.96 -0.49
N GLU A 96 34.70 3.75 -1.51
CA GLU A 96 33.67 4.80 -1.34
C GLU A 96 32.27 4.21 -1.18
N THR A 97 31.96 3.08 -1.86
CA THR A 97 30.69 2.36 -1.65
C THR A 97 30.60 1.84 -0.23
N LEU A 98 31.67 1.23 0.31
CA LEU A 98 31.69 0.73 1.68
C LEU A 98 31.56 1.87 2.70
N SER A 99 32.21 3.01 2.44
CA SER A 99 32.06 4.20 3.28
C SER A 99 30.65 4.76 3.25
N ALA A 100 30.06 4.89 2.05
CA ALA A 100 28.69 5.37 1.88
C ALA A 100 27.65 4.44 2.52
N ALA A 101 27.86 3.11 2.44
CA ALA A 101 26.96 2.11 3.02
C ALA A 101 26.89 2.14 4.55
N GLN A 102 27.81 2.89 5.21
CA GLN A 102 27.75 3.11 6.67
C GLN A 102 26.82 4.28 7.05
N SER A 103 26.36 5.07 6.08
CA SER A 103 25.34 6.09 6.32
C SER A 103 23.93 5.50 6.21
N GLY A 104 22.99 6.02 6.98
CA GLY A 104 21.56 5.64 6.87
C GLY A 104 20.94 6.02 5.52
N GLU A 105 21.60 6.93 4.78
CA GLU A 105 21.11 7.47 3.50
C GLU A 105 21.60 6.69 2.28
N TYR A 106 22.26 5.55 2.47
CA TYR A 106 22.82 4.79 1.35
C TYR A 106 21.70 4.20 0.46
N GLY A 107 21.69 4.61 -0.80
CA GLY A 107 20.72 4.17 -1.79
C GLY A 107 19.62 5.19 -2.08
N HIS A 108 19.46 6.21 -1.25
CA HIS A 108 18.53 7.30 -1.53
C HIS A 108 18.95 8.09 -2.78
N LEU A 109 17.95 8.39 -3.61
CA LEU A 109 18.08 9.31 -4.72
C LEU A 109 17.93 10.76 -4.22
N PRO A 110 18.37 11.77 -4.99
CA PRO A 110 18.12 13.16 -4.66
C PRO A 110 16.64 13.45 -4.47
N ASP A 111 16.32 14.34 -3.53
CA ASP A 111 14.98 14.80 -3.22
C ASP A 111 14.28 15.34 -4.48
N ARG A 112 12.99 15.01 -4.62
CA ARG A 112 12.18 15.36 -5.79
C ARG A 112 11.27 16.56 -5.58
N ASP A 113 11.21 17.10 -4.36
CA ASP A 113 10.27 18.18 -4.00
C ASP A 113 8.82 17.80 -4.41
N THR A 114 8.41 16.59 -4.03
CA THR A 114 7.11 16.00 -4.36
C THR A 114 6.61 15.20 -3.16
N ASP A 115 5.48 15.62 -2.63
CA ASP A 115 4.84 15.00 -1.47
C ASP A 115 3.90 13.86 -1.94
N VAL A 116 4.07 12.69 -1.34
CA VAL A 116 3.29 11.48 -1.69
C VAL A 116 2.66 10.88 -0.45
N VAL A 117 1.34 10.76 -0.44
CA VAL A 117 0.67 9.93 0.58
C VAL A 117 0.50 8.51 0.08
N VAL A 118 0.90 7.53 0.89
CA VAL A 118 0.68 6.10 0.66
C VAL A 118 -0.31 5.59 1.70
N GLU A 119 -1.49 5.23 1.26
CA GLU A 119 -2.51 4.63 2.12
C GLU A 119 -2.53 3.12 1.96
N HIS A 120 -2.48 2.41 3.07
CA HIS A 120 -2.55 0.96 3.06
C HIS A 120 -3.16 0.38 4.34
N THR A 121 -3.39 -0.94 4.34
CA THR A 121 -3.97 -1.73 5.42
C THR A 121 -5.44 -1.42 5.65
N SER A 122 -5.79 -0.28 6.22
CA SER A 122 -7.15 0.27 6.36
C SER A 122 -8.21 -0.80 6.70
N ALA A 123 -7.86 -1.73 7.61
CA ALA A 123 -8.76 -2.79 8.05
C ALA A 123 -9.81 -2.22 8.99
N ASN A 124 -11.09 -2.60 8.81
CA ASN A 124 -12.17 -2.13 9.66
C ASN A 124 -11.89 -2.49 11.13
N PRO A 125 -12.05 -1.56 12.07
CA PRO A 125 -11.80 -1.78 13.50
C PRO A 125 -12.96 -2.56 14.15
N THR A 126 -13.17 -3.80 13.69
CA THR A 126 -14.25 -4.69 14.14
C THR A 126 -13.74 -5.98 14.78
N GLY A 127 -12.44 -6.06 15.04
CA GLY A 127 -11.77 -7.18 15.70
C GLY A 127 -10.35 -7.42 15.19
N PRO A 128 -9.71 -8.53 15.59
CA PRO A 128 -8.32 -8.83 15.27
C PRO A 128 -8.05 -8.89 13.77
N VAL A 129 -6.82 -8.54 13.39
CA VAL A 129 -6.36 -8.63 12.00
C VAL A 129 -6.20 -10.10 11.61
N HIS A 130 -6.85 -10.54 10.54
CA HIS A 130 -6.70 -11.90 10.03
C HIS A 130 -5.67 -11.98 8.90
N VAL A 131 -5.10 -13.18 8.69
CA VAL A 131 -3.99 -13.43 7.74
C VAL A 131 -4.32 -13.02 6.29
N GLY A 132 -5.60 -13.01 5.90
CA GLY A 132 -6.02 -12.53 4.57
C GLY A 132 -5.63 -11.07 4.29
N ARG A 133 -5.43 -10.28 5.33
CA ARG A 133 -5.00 -8.87 5.22
C ARG A 133 -3.49 -8.66 5.43
N ALA A 134 -2.74 -9.71 5.78
CA ALA A 134 -1.30 -9.62 6.06
C ALA A 134 -0.46 -9.11 4.87
N ARG A 135 -0.95 -9.31 3.65
CA ARG A 135 -0.22 -8.90 2.44
C ARG A 135 -0.24 -7.38 2.23
N ASN A 136 -1.33 -6.72 2.63
CA ASN A 136 -1.52 -5.28 2.44
C ASN A 136 -0.45 -4.44 3.17
N PRO A 137 -0.23 -4.56 4.49
CA PRO A 137 0.80 -3.80 5.19
C PRO A 137 2.21 -4.05 4.66
N ILE A 138 2.53 -5.29 4.24
CA ILE A 138 3.85 -5.63 3.69
C ILE A 138 4.08 -4.95 2.34
N ILE A 139 3.06 -4.93 1.47
CA ILE A 139 3.15 -4.25 0.17
C ILE A 139 3.21 -2.73 0.36
N GLY A 140 2.38 -2.21 1.26
CA GLY A 140 2.31 -0.77 1.54
C GLY A 140 3.63 -0.23 2.08
N ASP A 141 4.20 -0.88 3.08
CA ASP A 141 5.51 -0.51 3.64
C ASP A 141 6.63 -0.59 2.60
N ALA A 142 6.68 -1.68 1.81
CA ALA A 142 7.66 -1.82 0.75
C ALA A 142 7.52 -0.72 -0.32
N LEU A 143 6.29 -0.30 -0.64
CA LEU A 143 6.03 0.78 -1.58
C LEU A 143 6.45 2.14 -1.01
N ALA A 144 6.06 2.44 0.23
CA ALA A 144 6.45 3.67 0.93
C ALA A 144 7.98 3.80 1.01
N SER A 145 8.66 2.73 1.44
CA SER A 145 10.11 2.66 1.47
C SER A 145 10.73 2.89 0.08
N LEU A 146 10.20 2.23 -0.96
CA LEU A 146 10.70 2.39 -2.33
C LEU A 146 10.56 3.83 -2.83
N LEU A 147 9.44 4.50 -2.56
CA LEU A 147 9.19 5.88 -2.93
C LEU A 147 10.11 6.84 -2.16
N SER A 148 10.28 6.63 -0.86
CA SER A 148 11.21 7.40 -0.03
C SER A 148 12.64 7.29 -0.57
N TYR A 149 13.13 6.07 -0.86
CA TYR A 149 14.43 5.87 -1.48
C TYR A 149 14.54 6.47 -2.88
N ALA A 150 13.40 6.62 -3.58
CA ALA A 150 13.35 7.30 -4.88
C ALA A 150 13.37 8.83 -4.77
N GLY A 151 13.44 9.39 -3.56
CA GLY A 151 13.56 10.81 -3.27
C GLY A 151 12.22 11.56 -3.15
N TYR A 152 11.11 10.86 -2.96
CA TYR A 152 9.83 11.47 -2.62
C TYR A 152 9.74 11.71 -1.11
N ASP A 153 9.03 12.76 -0.71
CA ASP A 153 8.57 12.95 0.66
C ASP A 153 7.31 12.12 0.86
N VAL A 154 7.40 11.07 1.70
CA VAL A 154 6.35 10.05 1.80
C VAL A 154 5.73 10.08 3.17
N GLU A 155 4.40 10.23 3.22
CA GLU A 155 3.60 10.07 4.41
C GLU A 155 2.70 8.83 4.28
N VAL A 156 2.65 8.01 5.33
CA VAL A 156 1.95 6.71 5.34
C VAL A 156 0.69 6.80 6.17
N HIS A 157 -0.46 6.58 5.53
CA HIS A 157 -1.76 6.67 6.18
C HIS A 157 -2.46 5.33 6.34
N TYR A 158 -3.19 5.24 7.45
CA TYR A 158 -4.20 4.22 7.70
C TYR A 158 -5.57 4.88 7.71
N TYR A 159 -6.45 4.55 6.76
CA TYR A 159 -7.84 5.04 6.78
C TYR A 159 -8.69 4.20 7.73
N VAL A 160 -9.27 4.85 8.73
CA VAL A 160 -10.07 4.22 9.77
C VAL A 160 -11.54 4.34 9.42
N ASN A 161 -12.16 3.23 9.04
CA ASN A 161 -13.61 3.18 8.80
C ASN A 161 -14.35 3.15 10.15
N ASP A 162 -14.45 4.30 10.80
CA ASP A 162 -15.08 4.48 12.11
C ASP A 162 -16.55 4.93 12.05
N ALA A 163 -17.18 4.76 10.88
CA ALA A 163 -18.58 5.05 10.64
C ALA A 163 -19.35 3.88 10.01
N GLY A 164 -20.66 4.05 9.85
CA GLY A 164 -21.52 3.09 9.19
C GLY A 164 -22.06 1.97 10.08
N ARG A 165 -22.89 1.10 9.46
CA ARG A 165 -23.70 0.12 10.19
C ARG A 165 -22.87 -0.88 11.02
N GLN A 166 -21.69 -1.31 10.55
CA GLN A 166 -20.87 -2.24 11.30
C GLN A 166 -20.41 -1.66 12.64
N ILE A 167 -19.97 -0.42 12.61
CA ILE A 167 -19.50 0.30 13.78
C ILE A 167 -20.66 0.64 14.72
N ALA A 168 -21.80 1.11 14.19
CA ALA A 168 -22.99 1.34 14.99
C ALA A 168 -23.49 0.07 15.69
N THR A 169 -23.50 -1.08 14.98
CA THR A 169 -23.83 -2.38 15.57
C THR A 169 -22.85 -2.78 16.66
N PHE A 170 -21.57 -2.52 16.45
CA PHE A 170 -20.54 -2.86 17.44
C PHE A 170 -20.69 -2.00 18.71
N THR A 171 -20.85 -0.67 18.53
CA THR A 171 -21.06 0.26 19.65
C THR A 171 -22.31 -0.13 20.44
N TRP A 172 -23.45 -0.37 19.76
CA TRP A 172 -24.67 -0.84 20.39
C TRP A 172 -24.45 -2.15 21.17
N ALA A 173 -23.76 -3.12 20.60
CA ALA A 173 -23.50 -4.40 21.26
C ALA A 173 -22.61 -4.26 22.49
N TYR A 174 -21.59 -3.41 22.42
CA TYR A 174 -20.70 -3.13 23.54
C TYR A 174 -21.44 -2.50 24.74
N GLU A 175 -22.41 -1.62 24.46
CA GLU A 175 -23.21 -0.94 25.48
C GLU A 175 -24.36 -1.81 26.05
N THR A 176 -24.80 -2.82 25.29
CA THR A 176 -25.99 -3.62 25.63
C THR A 176 -25.66 -4.90 26.38
N PHE A 177 -24.58 -5.58 26.05
CA PHE A 177 -24.28 -6.90 26.61
C PHE A 177 -23.29 -6.81 27.79
N ASP A 178 -23.56 -7.58 28.85
CA ASP A 178 -22.64 -7.72 29.97
C ASP A 178 -21.48 -8.67 29.61
N GLU A 179 -20.26 -8.36 30.06
CA GLU A 179 -19.09 -9.20 29.86
C GLU A 179 -19.29 -10.63 30.38
N ALA A 180 -20.07 -10.79 31.46
CA ALA A 180 -20.37 -12.09 32.06
C ALA A 180 -21.14 -13.05 31.13
N ASP A 181 -21.80 -12.52 30.08
CA ASP A 181 -22.57 -13.27 29.09
C ASP A 181 -21.75 -13.64 27.86
N LEU A 182 -20.48 -13.24 27.82
CA LEU A 182 -19.58 -13.48 26.70
C LEU A 182 -18.62 -14.65 26.97
N PRO A 183 -18.19 -15.36 25.91
CA PRO A 183 -17.09 -16.35 26.06
C PRO A 183 -15.81 -15.64 26.46
N ALA A 184 -14.85 -16.35 27.03
CA ALA A 184 -13.51 -15.80 27.28
C ALA A 184 -12.87 -15.34 25.94
N PRO A 185 -12.07 -14.26 25.96
CA PRO A 185 -11.33 -13.83 24.78
C PRO A 185 -10.28 -14.86 24.37
N ASP A 186 -10.02 -14.96 23.07
CA ASP A 186 -9.03 -15.90 22.53
C ASP A 186 -7.59 -15.51 22.91
N ARG A 187 -7.36 -14.19 23.14
CA ARG A 187 -6.08 -13.60 23.58
C ARG A 187 -6.36 -12.46 24.57
N ASP A 188 -5.37 -12.15 25.40
CA ASP A 188 -5.41 -11.03 26.36
C ASP A 188 -4.96 -9.74 25.65
N SER A 189 -5.84 -9.24 24.75
CA SER A 189 -5.67 -7.93 24.10
C SER A 189 -7.02 -7.32 23.74
N PRO A 190 -7.10 -5.97 23.61
CA PRO A 190 -8.37 -5.24 23.50
C PRO A 190 -9.24 -5.65 22.31
N GLU A 191 -8.65 -5.86 21.14
CA GLU A 191 -9.39 -6.22 19.92
C GLU A 191 -9.97 -7.65 19.97
N TYR A 192 -9.32 -8.56 20.73
CA TYR A 192 -9.86 -9.90 20.99
C TYR A 192 -10.94 -9.88 22.06
N ASP A 193 -10.83 -8.95 22.99
CA ASP A 193 -11.84 -8.76 24.03
C ASP A 193 -13.13 -8.15 23.43
N LEU A 194 -13.00 -7.02 22.73
CA LEU A 194 -14.17 -6.30 22.24
C LEU A 194 -14.89 -7.02 21.10
N VAL A 195 -14.19 -7.76 20.23
CA VAL A 195 -14.86 -8.50 19.12
C VAL A 195 -15.90 -9.50 19.61
N ARG A 196 -15.83 -9.96 20.86
CA ARG A 196 -16.84 -10.85 21.48
C ARG A 196 -18.23 -10.17 21.52
N TYR A 197 -18.25 -8.88 21.86
CA TYR A 197 -19.47 -8.08 21.86
C TYR A 197 -20.05 -7.95 20.44
N TYR A 198 -19.21 -7.64 19.47
CA TYR A 198 -19.65 -7.54 18.06
C TYR A 198 -20.23 -8.86 17.54
N ARG A 199 -19.57 -9.99 17.80
CA ARG A 199 -20.06 -11.33 17.45
C ARG A 199 -21.39 -11.63 18.14
N LYS A 200 -21.52 -11.31 19.43
CA LYS A 200 -22.76 -11.46 20.20
C LYS A 200 -23.90 -10.63 19.62
N GLY A 201 -23.63 -9.35 19.32
CA GLY A 201 -24.59 -8.44 18.69
C GLY A 201 -25.05 -8.92 17.33
N THR A 202 -24.12 -9.36 16.47
CA THR A 202 -24.45 -9.89 15.14
C THR A 202 -25.32 -11.15 15.26
N THR A 203 -24.97 -12.09 16.15
CA THR A 203 -25.78 -13.29 16.39
C THR A 203 -27.17 -12.95 16.93
N PHE A 204 -27.26 -11.95 17.83
CA PHE A 204 -28.53 -11.49 18.35
C PHE A 204 -29.44 -10.92 17.26
N LEU A 205 -28.91 -10.12 16.34
CA LEU A 205 -29.67 -9.57 15.22
C LEU A 205 -30.12 -10.64 14.22
N GLU A 206 -29.37 -11.75 14.09
CA GLU A 206 -29.72 -12.87 13.19
C GLU A 206 -30.71 -13.85 13.81
N GLU A 207 -30.62 -14.11 15.11
CA GLU A 207 -31.30 -15.23 15.76
C GLU A 207 -32.24 -14.82 16.92
N GLY A 208 -32.26 -13.53 17.30
CA GLY A 208 -33.02 -13.02 18.42
C GLY A 208 -34.52 -12.97 18.20
N PRO A 209 -35.34 -12.76 19.27
CA PRO A 209 -36.76 -12.55 19.13
C PRO A 209 -37.07 -11.30 18.32
N GLU A 210 -38.02 -11.36 17.41
CA GLU A 210 -38.37 -10.29 16.43
C GLU A 210 -38.56 -8.91 17.10
N ALA A 211 -39.30 -8.84 18.20
CA ALA A 211 -39.55 -7.58 18.90
C ALA A 211 -38.27 -6.99 19.54
N ASP A 212 -37.36 -7.83 20.00
CA ASP A 212 -36.10 -7.39 20.61
C ASP A 212 -35.10 -6.97 19.51
N VAL A 213 -35.12 -7.65 18.37
CA VAL A 213 -34.34 -7.28 17.18
C VAL A 213 -34.83 -5.95 16.61
N GLU A 214 -36.15 -5.70 16.52
CA GLU A 214 -36.68 -4.40 16.08
C GLU A 214 -36.24 -3.26 17.01
N ALA A 215 -36.21 -3.49 18.33
CA ALA A 215 -35.70 -2.50 19.28
C ALA A 215 -34.21 -2.23 19.09
N ALA A 216 -33.40 -3.28 18.93
CA ALA A 216 -31.98 -3.17 18.67
C ALA A 216 -31.67 -2.41 17.36
N GLU A 217 -32.42 -2.72 16.29
CA GLU A 217 -32.30 -2.03 15.01
C GLU A 217 -32.62 -0.53 15.13
N ALA A 218 -33.62 -0.16 15.95
CA ALA A 218 -33.92 1.25 16.20
C ALA A 218 -32.80 1.97 16.95
N GLU A 219 -32.16 1.32 17.92
CA GLU A 219 -31.01 1.87 18.65
C GLU A 219 -29.77 2.01 17.74
N ILE A 220 -29.48 1.00 16.90
CA ILE A 220 -28.40 1.07 15.92
C ILE A 220 -28.66 2.19 14.90
N GLN A 221 -29.90 2.34 14.44
CA GLN A 221 -30.26 3.43 13.54
C GLN A 221 -30.12 4.82 14.21
N ALA A 222 -30.41 4.92 15.52
CA ALA A 222 -30.19 6.15 16.26
C ALA A 222 -28.70 6.52 16.34
N ILE A 223 -27.80 5.55 16.49
CA ILE A 223 -26.34 5.78 16.45
C ILE A 223 -25.93 6.29 15.06
N LEU A 224 -26.41 5.65 13.98
CA LEU A 224 -26.12 6.10 12.61
C LEU A 224 -26.58 7.53 12.37
N GLN A 225 -27.82 7.86 12.76
CA GLN A 225 -28.37 9.20 12.60
C GLN A 225 -27.65 10.24 13.47
N GLY A 226 -27.19 9.85 14.66
CA GLY A 226 -26.40 10.71 15.52
C GLY A 226 -25.05 11.06 14.89
N LEU A 227 -24.36 10.09 14.26
CA LEU A 227 -23.14 10.35 13.52
C LEU A 227 -23.39 11.32 12.35
N GLU A 228 -24.43 11.09 11.53
CA GLU A 228 -24.76 11.98 10.41
C GLU A 228 -25.17 13.40 10.90
N ALA A 229 -25.83 13.50 12.06
CA ALA A 229 -26.22 14.78 12.65
C ALA A 229 -25.08 15.55 13.35
N GLY A 230 -23.87 14.95 13.44
CA GLY A 230 -22.76 15.56 14.15
C GLY A 230 -22.91 15.58 15.68
N ASP A 231 -23.65 14.60 16.26
CA ASP A 231 -23.86 14.48 17.70
C ASP A 231 -22.57 14.06 18.41
N GLU A 232 -21.99 14.98 19.19
CA GLU A 232 -20.71 14.75 19.89
C GLU A 232 -20.78 13.59 20.90
N ASP A 233 -21.91 13.41 21.60
CA ASP A 233 -22.05 12.29 22.56
C ASP A 233 -22.01 10.94 21.81
N VAL A 234 -22.57 10.88 20.60
CA VAL A 234 -22.52 9.69 19.76
C VAL A 234 -21.11 9.45 19.22
N TYR A 235 -20.42 10.52 18.78
CA TYR A 235 -19.02 10.41 18.35
C TYR A 235 -18.10 9.92 19.47
N GLU A 236 -18.26 10.41 20.71
CA GLU A 236 -17.46 9.97 21.85
C GLU A 236 -17.67 8.48 22.13
N ARG A 237 -18.91 7.99 22.13
CA ARG A 237 -19.26 6.57 22.34
C ARG A 237 -18.67 5.67 21.25
N VAL A 238 -18.80 6.06 19.99
CA VAL A 238 -18.24 5.33 18.85
C VAL A 238 -16.70 5.31 18.92
N SER A 239 -16.09 6.46 19.20
CA SER A 239 -14.63 6.57 19.30
C SER A 239 -14.07 5.70 20.43
N GLU A 240 -14.73 5.58 21.59
CA GLU A 240 -14.28 4.70 22.67
C GLU A 240 -14.12 3.25 22.21
N VAL A 241 -15.09 2.72 21.48
CA VAL A 241 -15.06 1.36 20.96
C VAL A 241 -14.01 1.20 19.86
N VAL A 242 -14.02 2.11 18.89
CA VAL A 242 -13.13 2.07 17.73
C VAL A 242 -11.68 2.22 18.14
N ASP A 243 -11.35 3.22 18.97
CA ASP A 243 -9.97 3.50 19.37
C ASP A 243 -9.40 2.36 20.25
N THR A 244 -10.24 1.72 21.05
CA THR A 244 -9.84 0.57 21.85
C THR A 244 -9.46 -0.63 20.95
N VAL A 245 -10.29 -0.97 19.99
CA VAL A 245 -10.01 -2.04 19.02
C VAL A 245 -8.80 -1.71 18.16
N LEU A 246 -8.75 -0.48 17.65
CA LEU A 246 -7.66 0.00 16.81
C LEU A 246 -6.32 -0.05 17.53
N GLY A 247 -6.28 0.28 18.84
CA GLY A 247 -5.09 0.17 19.66
C GLY A 247 -4.52 -1.26 19.69
N GLY A 248 -5.37 -2.27 19.87
CA GLY A 248 -4.94 -3.68 19.81
C GLY A 248 -4.49 -4.11 18.41
N MET A 249 -5.20 -3.65 17.37
CA MET A 249 -4.77 -3.90 15.99
C MET A 249 -3.41 -3.27 15.67
N GLN A 250 -3.13 -2.08 16.20
CA GLN A 250 -1.82 -1.42 16.05
C GLN A 250 -0.70 -2.23 16.71
N GLU A 251 -0.94 -2.83 17.89
CA GLU A 251 0.03 -3.72 18.53
C GLU A 251 0.37 -4.92 17.64
N THR A 252 -0.63 -5.57 17.04
CA THR A 252 -0.41 -6.66 16.08
C THR A 252 0.37 -6.17 14.85
N LEU A 253 0.00 -5.03 14.26
CA LEU A 253 0.65 -4.46 13.08
C LEU A 253 2.09 -4.01 13.34
N SER A 254 2.40 -3.55 14.58
CA SER A 254 3.77 -3.17 14.97
C SER A 254 4.77 -4.33 14.95
N ARG A 255 4.28 -5.57 14.90
CA ARG A 255 5.11 -6.79 14.71
C ARG A 255 5.57 -6.98 13.26
N LEU A 256 4.99 -6.21 12.32
CA LEU A 256 5.42 -6.11 10.92
C LEU A 256 6.24 -4.83 10.75
N PRO A 257 7.07 -4.73 9.70
CA PRO A 257 7.80 -3.48 9.39
C PRO A 257 6.87 -2.44 8.76
N ALA A 258 5.64 -2.27 9.28
CA ALA A 258 4.64 -1.36 8.75
C ALA A 258 4.35 -0.27 9.77
N GLU A 259 4.88 0.91 9.52
CA GLU A 259 4.66 2.11 10.34
C GLU A 259 3.65 3.03 9.65
N PHE A 260 2.90 3.81 10.44
CA PHE A 260 1.91 4.75 9.96
C PHE A 260 2.14 6.12 10.62
N ASP A 261 2.14 7.16 9.80
CA ASP A 261 2.28 8.55 10.25
C ASP A 261 0.95 9.09 10.76
N GLU A 262 -0.18 8.75 10.09
CA GLU A 262 -1.51 9.19 10.49
C GLU A 262 -2.56 8.07 10.37
N PHE A 263 -3.47 8.05 11.36
CA PHE A 263 -4.72 7.27 11.35
C PHE A 263 -5.87 8.20 11.04
N VAL A 264 -6.26 8.28 9.77
CA VAL A 264 -7.28 9.22 9.27
C VAL A 264 -8.67 8.62 9.48
N LYS A 265 -9.45 9.20 10.39
CA LYS A 265 -10.82 8.75 10.69
C LYS A 265 -11.81 9.21 9.62
N GLU A 266 -12.68 8.30 9.17
CA GLU A 266 -13.76 8.57 8.22
C GLU A 266 -14.73 9.62 8.76
N THR A 267 -15.04 9.59 10.06
CA THR A 267 -15.91 10.54 10.74
C THR A 267 -15.39 11.99 10.71
N ARG A 268 -14.11 12.22 10.47
CA ARG A 268 -13.54 13.56 10.29
C ARG A 268 -14.25 14.32 9.17
N PHE A 269 -14.47 13.66 8.03
CA PHE A 269 -15.07 14.26 6.83
C PHE A 269 -16.60 14.45 6.94
N MET A 270 -17.23 13.73 7.88
CA MET A 270 -18.62 13.98 8.26
C MET A 270 -18.72 15.23 9.14
N ARG A 271 -17.83 15.35 10.13
CA ARG A 271 -17.83 16.44 11.11
C ARG A 271 -17.43 17.81 10.53
N ASP A 272 -16.55 17.83 9.54
CA ASP A 272 -16.12 19.09 8.90
C ASP A 272 -17.05 19.56 7.77
N GLY A 273 -18.04 18.73 7.40
CA GLY A 273 -19.03 19.01 6.37
C GLY A 273 -18.58 18.67 4.94
N SER A 274 -17.38 18.14 4.75
CA SER A 274 -16.86 17.80 3.41
C SER A 274 -17.72 16.74 2.72
N THR A 275 -18.24 15.77 3.49
CA THR A 275 -19.15 14.74 2.96
C THR A 275 -20.43 15.32 2.39
N ASP A 276 -21.04 16.28 3.11
CA ASP A 276 -22.27 16.94 2.65
C ASP A 276 -22.02 17.79 1.40
N GLU A 277 -20.88 18.49 1.36
CA GLU A 277 -20.49 19.27 0.18
C GLU A 277 -20.32 18.39 -1.06
N ILE A 278 -19.65 17.24 -0.92
CA ILE A 278 -19.52 16.25 -2.01
C ILE A 278 -20.89 15.76 -2.46
N ALA A 279 -21.78 15.37 -1.52
CA ALA A 279 -23.11 14.88 -1.86
C ALA A 279 -23.94 15.91 -2.66
N GLU A 280 -23.90 17.19 -2.26
CA GLU A 280 -24.60 18.25 -3.00
C GLU A 280 -24.01 18.48 -4.40
N ARG A 281 -22.69 18.51 -4.52
CA ARG A 281 -22.02 18.62 -5.81
C ARG A 281 -22.35 17.46 -6.75
N LEU A 282 -22.43 16.23 -6.23
CA LEU A 282 -22.81 15.06 -6.99
C LEU A 282 -24.26 15.12 -7.48
N LYS A 283 -25.20 15.62 -6.67
CA LYS A 283 -26.62 15.82 -7.07
C LYS A 283 -26.76 16.82 -8.22
N GLU A 284 -25.82 17.75 -8.39
CA GLU A 284 -25.85 18.79 -9.43
C GLU A 284 -25.25 18.28 -10.77
N THR A 285 -24.68 17.10 -10.82
CA THR A 285 -24.10 16.53 -12.06
C THR A 285 -25.18 15.97 -13.00
N ASP A 286 -24.91 15.96 -14.30
CA ASP A 286 -25.81 15.39 -15.32
C ASP A 286 -25.95 13.84 -15.16
N GLN A 287 -24.99 13.18 -14.50
CA GLN A 287 -24.95 11.76 -14.24
C GLN A 287 -25.76 11.33 -13.00
N ALA A 288 -26.23 12.30 -12.20
CA ALA A 288 -26.98 11.98 -10.99
C ALA A 288 -28.43 11.58 -11.30
N VAL A 289 -28.84 10.44 -10.79
CA VAL A 289 -30.20 9.91 -10.89
C VAL A 289 -30.72 9.54 -9.50
N TYR A 290 -32.03 9.69 -9.27
CA TYR A 290 -32.69 9.22 -8.06
C TYR A 290 -33.53 8.00 -8.39
N GLU A 291 -33.03 6.82 -8.04
CA GLU A 291 -33.67 5.54 -8.30
C GLU A 291 -33.57 4.62 -7.09
N GLU A 292 -34.55 3.71 -6.92
CA GLU A 292 -34.59 2.72 -5.83
C GLU A 292 -34.40 3.34 -4.43
N ASP A 293 -35.02 4.50 -4.20
CA ASP A 293 -34.92 5.27 -2.95
C ASP A 293 -33.48 5.68 -2.57
N ALA A 294 -32.63 5.96 -3.57
CA ALA A 294 -31.25 6.42 -3.37
C ALA A 294 -30.78 7.33 -4.51
N TRP A 295 -29.87 8.23 -4.21
CA TRP A 295 -29.12 8.96 -5.20
C TRP A 295 -27.96 8.13 -5.71
N GLN A 296 -27.83 8.06 -7.03
CA GLN A 296 -26.84 7.24 -7.74
C GLN A 296 -26.20 8.04 -8.86
N LEU A 297 -24.99 7.66 -9.26
CA LEU A 297 -24.33 8.15 -10.47
C LEU A 297 -24.32 7.08 -11.56
N GLU A 298 -24.72 7.45 -12.74
CA GLU A 298 -24.49 6.65 -13.95
C GLU A 298 -23.05 6.91 -14.46
N LEU A 299 -22.25 5.86 -14.55
CA LEU A 299 -20.83 5.96 -14.91
C LEU A 299 -20.51 5.26 -16.26
N ASP A 300 -21.50 5.13 -17.13
CA ASP A 300 -21.36 4.48 -18.45
C ASP A 300 -20.30 5.13 -19.34
N ASP A 301 -20.12 6.45 -19.23
CA ASP A 301 -19.12 7.21 -19.97
C ASP A 301 -17.69 6.78 -19.65
N TRP A 302 -17.47 6.17 -18.47
CA TRP A 302 -16.20 5.58 -18.03
C TRP A 302 -16.15 4.06 -18.23
N GLY A 303 -17.18 3.48 -18.88
CA GLY A 303 -17.28 2.04 -19.13
C GLY A 303 -17.62 1.21 -17.88
N ILE A 304 -18.27 1.82 -16.90
CA ILE A 304 -18.69 1.20 -15.64
C ILE A 304 -20.21 1.03 -15.67
N ASP A 305 -20.69 -0.21 -15.90
CA ASP A 305 -22.11 -0.54 -16.03
C ASP A 305 -22.90 -0.44 -14.69
N LYS A 306 -22.19 -0.45 -13.56
CA LYS A 306 -22.80 -0.43 -12.23
C LYS A 306 -22.82 0.98 -11.66
N ASN A 307 -24.03 1.51 -11.43
CA ASN A 307 -24.21 2.80 -10.79
C ASN A 307 -23.52 2.86 -9.42
N LEU A 308 -22.99 4.02 -9.10
CA LEU A 308 -22.43 4.33 -7.78
C LEU A 308 -23.53 4.94 -6.91
N VAL A 309 -23.98 4.23 -5.88
CA VAL A 309 -24.90 4.80 -4.88
C VAL A 309 -24.09 5.69 -3.92
N PHE A 310 -24.47 6.95 -3.77
CA PHE A 310 -23.72 7.89 -2.92
C PHE A 310 -24.54 8.46 -1.75
N LEU A 311 -25.90 8.45 -1.82
CA LEU A 311 -26.75 8.96 -0.75
C LEU A 311 -28.06 8.17 -0.70
N ARG A 312 -28.55 7.85 0.51
CA ARG A 312 -29.84 7.19 0.72
C ARG A 312 -31.00 8.21 0.78
N SER A 313 -32.23 7.69 0.75
CA SER A 313 -33.45 8.51 0.85
C SER A 313 -33.62 9.24 2.17
N ASP A 314 -32.97 8.80 3.22
CA ASP A 314 -32.94 9.42 4.56
C ASP A 314 -31.76 10.37 4.76
N ASP A 315 -31.12 10.80 3.67
CA ASP A 315 -29.91 11.63 3.61
C ASP A 315 -28.68 11.02 4.31
N THR A 316 -28.69 9.70 4.60
CA THR A 316 -27.52 9.01 5.11
C THR A 316 -26.48 8.86 4.00
N SER A 317 -25.28 9.41 4.21
CA SER A 317 -24.16 9.26 3.30
C SER A 317 -23.65 7.81 3.27
N LEU A 318 -23.14 7.37 2.12
CA LEU A 318 -22.49 6.09 2.01
C LEU A 318 -20.97 6.23 2.15
N TYR A 319 -20.29 5.12 2.44
CA TYR A 319 -18.83 5.10 2.54
C TYR A 319 -18.13 5.68 1.30
N THR A 320 -18.74 5.54 0.12
CA THR A 320 -18.23 6.10 -1.13
C THR A 320 -18.17 7.62 -1.13
N THR A 321 -19.16 8.30 -0.54
CA THR A 321 -19.18 9.77 -0.46
C THR A 321 -18.12 10.29 0.50
N ARG A 322 -17.91 9.59 1.61
CA ARG A 322 -16.87 9.91 2.58
C ARG A 322 -15.47 9.64 2.04
N ASP A 323 -15.32 8.58 1.24
CA ASP A 323 -14.08 8.26 0.55
C ASP A 323 -13.71 9.32 -0.52
N LEU A 324 -14.71 9.86 -1.23
CA LEU A 324 -14.51 10.99 -2.15
C LEU A 324 -14.02 12.24 -1.41
N ALA A 325 -14.63 12.60 -0.28
CA ALA A 325 -14.18 13.73 0.53
C ALA A 325 -12.75 13.54 1.04
N HIS A 326 -12.39 12.31 1.46
CA HIS A 326 -11.03 11.97 1.84
C HIS A 326 -10.04 12.12 0.68
N HIS A 327 -10.41 11.73 -0.54
CA HIS A 327 -9.52 11.85 -1.69
C HIS A 327 -9.36 13.30 -2.16
N GLU A 328 -10.41 14.13 -2.09
CA GLU A 328 -10.24 15.57 -2.33
C GLU A 328 -9.31 16.20 -1.28
N TRP A 329 -9.45 15.81 0.00
CA TRP A 329 -8.51 16.25 1.03
C TRP A 329 -7.06 15.79 0.74
N LYS A 330 -6.84 14.58 0.22
CA LYS A 330 -5.49 14.15 -0.22
C LYS A 330 -4.96 15.05 -1.33
N PHE A 331 -5.77 15.41 -2.32
CA PHE A 331 -5.34 16.30 -3.40
C PHE A 331 -5.00 17.72 -2.94
N ASP A 332 -5.62 18.18 -1.86
CA ASP A 332 -5.32 19.50 -1.28
C ASP A 332 -4.01 19.51 -0.49
N ASN A 333 -3.57 18.36 0.01
CA ASN A 333 -2.43 18.26 0.92
C ASN A 333 -1.20 17.56 0.32
N TYR A 334 -1.34 16.76 -0.72
CA TYR A 334 -0.26 16.00 -1.34
C TYR A 334 -0.26 16.16 -2.85
N ASP A 335 0.92 16.07 -3.47
CA ASP A 335 1.06 16.09 -4.93
C ASP A 335 0.56 14.80 -5.56
N ARG A 336 0.71 13.68 -4.88
CA ARG A 336 0.26 12.35 -5.33
C ARG A 336 -0.29 11.53 -4.18
N ALA A 337 -1.25 10.68 -4.50
CA ALA A 337 -1.82 9.70 -3.56
C ALA A 337 -1.75 8.29 -4.15
N VAL A 338 -1.34 7.32 -3.36
CA VAL A 338 -1.28 5.91 -3.75
C VAL A 338 -2.00 5.07 -2.70
N THR A 339 -2.96 4.25 -3.13
CA THR A 339 -3.71 3.37 -2.23
C THR A 339 -3.47 1.90 -2.58
N VAL A 340 -3.17 1.08 -1.56
CA VAL A 340 -2.96 -0.37 -1.70
C VAL A 340 -4.25 -1.12 -1.38
N LEU A 341 -4.82 -1.78 -2.38
CA LEU A 341 -6.16 -2.37 -2.31
C LEU A 341 -6.16 -3.86 -2.65
N GLY A 342 -7.06 -4.63 -2.00
CA GLY A 342 -7.39 -5.98 -2.43
C GLY A 342 -8.17 -5.97 -3.76
N GLU A 343 -8.08 -7.04 -4.52
CA GLU A 343 -8.74 -7.17 -5.84
C GLU A 343 -10.27 -7.05 -5.82
N ASP A 344 -10.91 -7.26 -4.65
CA ASP A 344 -12.34 -7.06 -4.46
C ASP A 344 -12.76 -5.59 -4.42
N HIS A 345 -11.82 -4.68 -4.20
CA HIS A 345 -12.04 -3.23 -4.22
C HIS A 345 -11.78 -2.60 -5.60
N LYS A 346 -11.45 -3.40 -6.62
CA LYS A 346 -11.13 -2.86 -7.95
C LYS A 346 -12.26 -2.02 -8.53
N LEU A 347 -13.51 -2.52 -8.47
CA LEU A 347 -14.66 -1.76 -8.97
C LEU A 347 -14.86 -0.45 -8.21
N GLN A 348 -14.68 -0.47 -6.88
CA GLN A 348 -14.79 0.74 -6.06
C GLN A 348 -13.71 1.76 -6.43
N ALA A 349 -12.48 1.31 -6.69
CA ALA A 349 -11.40 2.18 -7.16
C ALA A 349 -11.72 2.79 -8.53
N ASP A 350 -12.18 1.98 -9.49
CA ASP A 350 -12.58 2.46 -10.82
C ASP A 350 -13.74 3.48 -10.73
N GLN A 351 -14.74 3.25 -9.83
CA GLN A 351 -15.85 4.17 -9.59
C GLN A 351 -15.39 5.46 -8.89
N LEU A 352 -14.44 5.37 -7.94
CA LEU A 352 -13.84 6.50 -7.26
C LEU A 352 -13.13 7.42 -8.26
N ASP A 353 -12.26 6.87 -9.11
CA ASP A 353 -11.52 7.61 -10.12
C ASP A 353 -12.49 8.34 -11.09
N ALA A 354 -13.49 7.63 -11.60
CA ALA A 354 -14.49 8.20 -12.51
C ALA A 354 -15.27 9.35 -11.83
N THR A 355 -15.61 9.20 -10.55
CA THR A 355 -16.36 10.22 -9.82
C THR A 355 -15.50 11.44 -9.48
N LEU A 356 -14.24 11.24 -9.10
CA LEU A 356 -13.29 12.33 -8.87
C LEU A 356 -13.02 13.13 -10.16
N GLU A 357 -12.89 12.45 -11.30
CA GLU A 357 -12.78 13.09 -12.62
C GLU A 357 -14.04 13.90 -12.95
N LEU A 358 -15.24 13.32 -12.70
CA LEU A 358 -16.53 14.01 -12.86
C LEU A 358 -16.61 15.28 -12.02
N LEU A 359 -16.07 15.27 -10.80
CA LEU A 359 -15.98 16.43 -9.92
C LEU A 359 -14.89 17.44 -10.32
N GLY A 360 -14.11 17.14 -11.36
CA GLY A 360 -13.08 18.01 -11.92
C GLY A 360 -11.69 17.86 -11.29
N ASN A 361 -11.44 16.79 -10.57
CA ASN A 361 -10.15 16.48 -9.97
C ASN A 361 -9.17 15.88 -10.98
N ASP A 362 -7.88 16.10 -10.80
CA ASP A 362 -6.80 15.52 -11.61
C ASP A 362 -6.46 14.12 -11.11
N THR A 363 -7.11 13.09 -11.68
CA THR A 363 -6.91 11.68 -11.30
C THR A 363 -5.60 11.08 -11.77
N ASP A 364 -4.81 11.76 -12.64
CA ASP A 364 -3.42 11.37 -12.94
C ASP A 364 -2.50 11.42 -11.70
N ARG A 365 -2.95 12.08 -10.63
CA ARG A 365 -2.29 12.14 -9.32
C ARG A 365 -2.59 10.93 -8.44
N LEU A 366 -3.57 10.11 -8.81
CA LEU A 366 -4.00 8.90 -8.09
C LEU A 366 -3.29 7.65 -8.64
N GLY A 367 -2.94 6.75 -7.76
CA GLY A 367 -2.44 5.44 -8.11
C GLY A 367 -3.05 4.34 -7.23
N HIS A 368 -3.44 3.22 -7.84
CA HIS A 368 -3.94 2.06 -7.11
C HIS A 368 -3.02 0.86 -7.30
N VAL A 369 -2.53 0.31 -6.18
CA VAL A 369 -1.78 -0.95 -6.18
C VAL A 369 -2.72 -2.07 -5.76
N ILE A 370 -3.21 -2.84 -6.73
CA ILE A 370 -4.18 -3.90 -6.51
C ILE A 370 -3.47 -5.25 -6.38
N TYR A 371 -3.73 -5.96 -5.26
CA TYR A 371 -3.17 -7.28 -5.01
C TYR A 371 -4.25 -8.35 -4.85
N SER A 372 -3.91 -9.59 -5.22
CA SER A 372 -4.79 -10.74 -5.02
C SER A 372 -4.72 -11.27 -3.59
N TYR A 373 -5.86 -11.72 -3.07
CA TYR A 373 -5.97 -12.27 -1.73
C TYR A 373 -5.13 -13.51 -1.48
N VAL A 374 -4.77 -13.70 -0.20
CA VAL A 374 -4.31 -14.99 0.30
C VAL A 374 -5.55 -15.87 0.53
N ASN A 375 -5.67 -16.93 -0.25
CA ASN A 375 -6.73 -17.92 -0.08
C ASN A 375 -6.19 -19.12 0.68
N LEU A 376 -6.96 -19.59 1.66
CA LEU A 376 -6.70 -20.91 2.27
C LEU A 376 -7.23 -22.02 1.34
N PRO A 377 -6.65 -23.24 1.39
CA PRO A 377 -7.12 -24.37 0.59
C PRO A 377 -8.61 -24.67 0.74
N ASP A 378 -9.19 -24.35 1.90
CA ASP A 378 -10.57 -24.64 2.27
C ASP A 378 -11.56 -23.49 2.03
N GLY A 379 -11.13 -22.37 1.42
CA GLY A 379 -12.00 -21.26 1.00
C GLY A 379 -11.69 -19.89 1.61
N LYS A 380 -12.62 -18.92 1.47
CA LYS A 380 -12.46 -17.55 1.94
C LYS A 380 -12.54 -17.46 3.48
N MET A 381 -11.61 -16.73 4.07
CA MET A 381 -11.63 -16.36 5.49
C MET A 381 -12.72 -15.32 5.78
N SER A 382 -13.34 -15.41 6.96
CA SER A 382 -14.35 -14.45 7.41
C SER A 382 -14.25 -14.19 8.91
N THR A 383 -13.95 -12.97 9.28
CA THR A 383 -13.95 -12.47 10.67
C THR A 383 -15.32 -12.60 11.35
N ARG A 384 -16.41 -12.37 10.57
CA ARG A 384 -17.81 -12.52 11.08
C ARG A 384 -18.14 -13.93 11.55
N ARG A 385 -17.55 -14.96 10.94
CA ARG A 385 -17.81 -16.39 11.25
C ARG A 385 -16.81 -16.97 12.24
N GLY A 386 -15.80 -16.20 12.68
CA GLY A 386 -14.71 -16.70 13.54
C GLY A 386 -13.87 -17.81 12.87
N THR A 387 -13.93 -17.92 11.54
CA THR A 387 -13.18 -18.91 10.78
C THR A 387 -12.05 -18.23 10.04
N GLY A 388 -10.87 -18.18 10.64
CA GLY A 388 -9.70 -17.60 9.99
C GLY A 388 -8.48 -17.72 10.90
N VAL A 389 -7.31 -17.89 10.31
CA VAL A 389 -6.05 -17.76 11.00
C VAL A 389 -5.82 -16.28 11.26
N MET A 390 -5.62 -15.88 12.52
CA MET A 390 -5.30 -14.51 12.87
C MET A 390 -3.86 -14.20 12.48
N LEU A 391 -3.57 -12.92 12.24
CA LEU A 391 -2.22 -12.49 11.88
C LEU A 391 -1.24 -12.80 13.00
N ASP A 392 -1.65 -12.63 14.25
CA ASP A 392 -0.86 -12.98 15.43
C ASP A 392 -0.45 -14.45 15.47
N ASP A 393 -1.38 -15.36 15.16
CA ASP A 393 -1.09 -16.80 15.12
C ASP A 393 -0.08 -17.14 14.03
N LEU A 394 -0.19 -16.51 12.88
CA LEU A 394 0.78 -16.66 11.78
C LEU A 394 2.16 -16.17 12.18
N LEU A 395 2.24 -14.99 12.82
CA LEU A 395 3.50 -14.39 13.25
C LEU A 395 4.17 -15.22 14.35
N ASP A 396 3.40 -15.70 15.33
CA ASP A 396 3.90 -16.58 16.39
C ASP A 396 4.46 -17.87 15.79
N GLU A 397 3.73 -18.54 14.91
CA GLU A 397 4.19 -19.76 14.24
C GLU A 397 5.43 -19.51 13.35
N ALA A 398 5.48 -18.37 12.65
CA ALA A 398 6.63 -18.02 11.81
C ALA A 398 7.91 -17.81 12.65
N ILE A 399 7.79 -17.12 13.79
CA ILE A 399 8.89 -16.89 14.73
C ILE A 399 9.38 -18.22 15.32
N ASP A 400 8.47 -19.08 15.75
CA ASP A 400 8.82 -20.38 16.34
C ASP A 400 9.53 -21.29 15.32
N ARG A 401 9.04 -21.34 14.07
CA ARG A 401 9.70 -22.09 12.99
C ARG A 401 11.07 -21.52 12.64
N ALA A 402 11.21 -20.19 12.64
CA ALA A 402 12.50 -19.54 12.39
C ALA A 402 13.50 -19.89 13.50
N ARG A 403 13.07 -19.83 14.76
CA ARG A 403 13.89 -20.22 15.94
C ARG A 403 14.35 -21.67 15.83
N GLU A 404 13.44 -22.61 15.56
CA GLU A 404 13.76 -24.03 15.38
C GLU A 404 14.77 -24.26 14.24
N ALA A 405 14.59 -23.54 13.10
CA ALA A 405 15.49 -23.63 11.96
C ALA A 405 16.90 -23.11 12.29
N VAL A 406 17.00 -22.03 13.06
CA VAL A 406 18.27 -21.48 13.54
C VAL A 406 18.94 -22.45 14.51
N GLU A 407 18.21 -22.95 15.50
CA GLU A 407 18.73 -23.91 16.48
C GLU A 407 19.26 -25.20 15.82
N THR A 408 18.53 -25.70 14.81
CA THR A 408 18.92 -26.92 14.08
C THR A 408 20.17 -26.70 13.22
N ARG A 409 20.41 -25.49 12.71
CA ARG A 409 21.55 -25.18 11.84
C ARG A 409 22.82 -24.77 12.59
N MET A 410 22.69 -24.41 13.88
CA MET A 410 23.80 -23.87 14.68
C MET A 410 24.40 -24.94 15.59
N ASP A 411 25.09 -25.93 15.03
CA ASP A 411 25.80 -26.93 15.84
C ASP A 411 27.01 -26.37 16.64
N ASP A 412 27.57 -25.20 16.26
CA ASP A 412 28.79 -24.67 16.89
C ASP A 412 28.92 -23.12 16.89
N ARG A 413 27.84 -22.33 16.78
CA ARG A 413 27.93 -20.87 16.79
C ARG A 413 27.24 -20.25 18.00
N ILE A 414 27.76 -19.11 18.43
CA ILE A 414 27.29 -18.32 19.58
C ILE A 414 25.76 -18.19 19.52
N ARG A 415 25.10 -18.72 20.55
CA ARG A 415 23.68 -18.51 20.78
C ARG A 415 23.53 -17.13 21.41
N ASP A 416 22.76 -16.28 20.77
CA ASP A 416 22.26 -15.07 21.41
C ASP A 416 20.85 -15.41 21.91
N ASP A 417 20.69 -15.43 23.24
CA ASP A 417 19.41 -15.77 23.88
C ASP A 417 18.38 -14.63 23.80
N ASP A 418 18.75 -13.50 23.13
CA ASP A 418 17.95 -12.30 22.93
C ASP A 418 17.34 -12.18 21.49
N LEU A 419 17.25 -13.28 20.76
CA LEU A 419 16.56 -13.33 19.46
C LEU A 419 15.06 -13.61 19.62
#